data_54bc0114a113952f824f2162c543e6ac
#
_entry.id   54bc0114a113952f824f2162c543e6ac
#
_cell.length_a   1.000
_cell.length_b   1.000
_cell.length_c   1.000
_cell.angle_alpha   90.00
_cell.angle_beta   90.00
_cell.angle_gamma   90.00
#
_symmetry.space_group_name_H-M   'P 1'
#
loop_
_entity.id
_entity.type
_entity.pdbx_description
1 polymer ?
#
loop_
_entity_poly.entity_id
_entity_poly.type
_entity_poly.pdbx_seq_one_letter_code
_entity_poly.pdbx_strand_id
1 'polypeptide(L)'
;MRGAKKAKTQTRKQWLIIAVIVLATASLTAWWCMRKADQSAKKREQSTTALSDAAKFKQHYSQVADDNRFVYVSPSEIKQIFEHGSGLVFLGFKECPWCQKLAPMIDEAAKAEGLDRVYYMDIRQARANNDATYQMLVDKLKGHLAKDGSGSPRIFVPDVTALHDGKIVGRFLPETSIDDKGLTPGEYWTAERRADAIKQLRAIIAKTR
;
A
#
# COMPACT_ATOMS: atom_id res chain seq x y z
N MET A 1 73.64 21.30 -6.99
CA MET A 1 72.95 20.36 -6.08
C MET A 1 71.49 20.76 -5.73
N ARG A 2 70.76 21.57 -6.52
CA ARG A 2 69.34 22.00 -6.25
C ARG A 2 68.25 21.17 -6.97
N GLY A 3 68.61 20.35 -7.94
CA GLY A 3 67.61 19.58 -8.75
C GLY A 3 67.06 18.33 -8.10
N ALA A 4 67.85 17.59 -7.34
CA ALA A 4 67.49 16.30 -6.79
C ALA A 4 66.48 16.36 -5.63
N LYS A 5 66.39 17.47 -4.88
CA LYS A 5 65.44 17.69 -3.79
C LYS A 5 64.02 17.97 -4.29
N LYS A 6 63.85 18.64 -5.45
CA LYS A 6 62.53 18.95 -6.06
C LYS A 6 61.86 17.70 -6.61
N ALA A 7 62.59 16.78 -7.25
CA ALA A 7 62.00 15.56 -7.81
C ALA A 7 61.49 14.59 -6.72
N LYS A 8 62.17 14.48 -5.59
CA LYS A 8 61.78 13.61 -4.47
C LYS A 8 60.50 14.11 -3.73
N THR A 9 60.26 15.44 -3.74
CA THR A 9 59.10 16.04 -3.11
C THR A 9 57.85 15.91 -4.00
N GLN A 10 58.03 15.92 -5.33
CA GLN A 10 56.96 15.79 -6.29
C GLN A 10 56.41 14.34 -6.35
N THR A 11 57.24 13.35 -6.27
CA THR A 11 56.85 11.92 -6.18
C THR A 11 56.09 11.64 -4.87
N ARG A 12 56.51 12.19 -3.74
CA ARG A 12 55.79 12.03 -2.48
C ARG A 12 54.38 12.64 -2.51
N LYS A 13 54.21 13.80 -3.12
CA LYS A 13 52.86 14.40 -3.28
C LYS A 13 51.96 13.56 -4.19
N GLN A 14 52.50 12.99 -5.26
CA GLN A 14 51.75 12.09 -6.15
C GLN A 14 51.30 10.82 -5.43
N TRP A 15 52.16 10.19 -4.64
CA TRP A 15 51.83 9.02 -3.83
C TRP A 15 50.78 9.29 -2.75
N LEU A 16 50.79 10.47 -2.13
CA LEU A 16 49.77 10.90 -1.18
C LEU A 16 48.40 11.11 -1.86
N ILE A 17 48.36 11.70 -3.05
CA ILE A 17 47.13 11.88 -3.82
C ILE A 17 46.54 10.53 -4.22
N ILE A 18 47.37 9.60 -4.68
CA ILE A 18 46.91 8.26 -5.04
C ILE A 18 46.36 7.53 -3.82
N ALA A 19 47.03 7.60 -2.68
CA ALA A 19 46.56 6.98 -1.43
C ALA A 19 45.20 7.56 -0.97
N VAL A 20 44.98 8.88 -1.07
CA VAL A 20 43.71 9.51 -0.75
C VAL A 20 42.58 9.06 -1.70
N ILE A 21 42.89 8.97 -3.00
CA ILE A 21 41.92 8.49 -4.00
C ILE A 21 41.52 7.04 -3.73
N VAL A 22 42.47 6.17 -3.43
CA VAL A 22 42.23 4.75 -3.12
C VAL A 22 41.41 4.60 -1.85
N LEU A 23 41.69 5.37 -0.81
CA LEU A 23 40.90 5.37 0.43
C LEU A 23 39.47 5.90 0.20
N ALA A 24 39.31 6.95 -0.60
CA ALA A 24 37.99 7.52 -0.93
C ALA A 24 37.14 6.54 -1.75
N THR A 25 37.74 5.86 -2.73
CA THR A 25 37.03 4.85 -3.55
C THR A 25 36.66 3.63 -2.71
N ALA A 26 37.52 3.15 -1.82
CA ALA A 26 37.24 2.04 -0.91
C ALA A 26 36.08 2.41 0.06
N SER A 27 36.05 3.64 0.56
CA SER A 27 34.97 4.10 1.43
C SER A 27 33.63 4.20 0.69
N LEU A 28 33.63 4.69 -0.54
CA LEU A 28 32.43 4.78 -1.39
C LEU A 28 31.88 3.39 -1.77
N THR A 29 32.75 2.46 -2.10
CA THR A 29 32.34 1.07 -2.42
C THR A 29 31.76 0.36 -1.19
N ALA A 30 32.39 0.51 -0.03
CA ALA A 30 31.90 -0.05 1.23
C ALA A 30 30.51 0.53 1.59
N TRP A 31 30.35 1.85 1.48
CA TRP A 31 29.07 2.51 1.73
C TRP A 31 27.97 2.06 0.74
N TRP A 32 28.31 1.90 -0.54
CA TRP A 32 27.37 1.41 -1.55
C TRP A 32 26.96 -0.05 -1.31
N CYS A 33 27.92 -0.92 -0.91
CA CYS A 33 27.62 -2.30 -0.53
C CYS A 33 26.74 -2.37 0.71
N MET A 34 26.98 -1.54 1.75
CA MET A 34 26.12 -1.48 2.94
C MET A 34 24.71 -1.01 2.61
N ARG A 35 24.55 0.00 1.77
CA ARG A 35 23.21 0.44 1.30
C ARG A 35 22.46 -0.65 0.55
N LYS A 36 23.15 -1.38 -0.35
CA LYS A 36 22.53 -2.51 -1.06
C LYS A 36 22.12 -3.63 -0.12
N ALA A 37 22.93 -3.95 0.87
CA ALA A 37 22.62 -4.95 1.88
C ALA A 37 21.39 -4.55 2.71
N ASP A 38 21.32 -3.29 3.15
CA ASP A 38 20.17 -2.75 3.90
C ASP A 38 18.88 -2.77 3.07
N GLN A 39 18.94 -2.37 1.80
CA GLN A 39 17.80 -2.45 0.89
C GLN A 39 17.34 -3.89 0.65
N SER A 40 18.28 -4.82 0.53
CA SER A 40 17.98 -6.25 0.36
C SER A 40 17.35 -6.85 1.61
N ALA A 41 17.82 -6.47 2.80
CA ALA A 41 17.26 -6.88 4.08
C ALA A 41 15.82 -6.35 4.25
N LYS A 42 15.59 -5.06 4.00
CA LYS A 42 14.26 -4.45 4.05
C LYS A 42 13.28 -5.11 3.06
N LYS A 43 13.74 -5.39 1.83
CA LYS A 43 12.92 -6.08 0.83
C LYS A 43 12.55 -7.50 1.28
N ARG A 44 13.49 -8.23 1.91
CA ARG A 44 13.23 -9.59 2.44
C ARG A 44 12.25 -9.54 3.61
N GLU A 45 12.42 -8.63 4.55
CA GLU A 45 11.53 -8.44 5.69
C GLU A 45 10.11 -8.08 5.23
N GLN A 46 9.97 -7.13 4.29
CA GLN A 46 8.68 -6.79 3.70
C GLN A 46 8.03 -7.98 2.97
N SER A 47 8.82 -8.80 2.27
CA SER A 47 8.30 -10.00 1.60
C SER A 47 7.81 -11.04 2.59
N THR A 48 8.53 -11.26 3.69
CA THR A 48 8.12 -12.21 4.75
C THR A 48 6.86 -11.72 5.46
N THR A 49 6.76 -10.44 5.78
CA THR A 49 5.57 -9.84 6.38
C THR A 49 4.37 -9.95 5.46
N ALA A 50 4.53 -9.64 4.17
CA ALA A 50 3.46 -9.76 3.19
C ALA A 50 2.93 -11.19 3.04
N LEU A 51 3.78 -12.19 3.06
CA LEU A 51 3.37 -13.61 3.04
C LEU A 51 2.60 -14.00 4.31
N SER A 52 3.03 -13.51 5.46
CA SER A 52 2.33 -13.71 6.74
C SER A 52 0.95 -13.05 6.72
N ASP A 53 0.85 -11.83 6.18
CA ASP A 53 -0.40 -11.10 6.07
C ASP A 53 -1.36 -11.74 5.07
N ALA A 54 -0.86 -12.23 3.93
CA ALA A 54 -1.66 -12.96 2.95
C ALA A 54 -2.31 -14.21 3.57
N ALA A 55 -1.55 -14.99 4.33
CA ALA A 55 -2.07 -16.18 5.03
C ALA A 55 -3.13 -15.80 6.08
N LYS A 56 -2.87 -14.75 6.88
CA LYS A 56 -3.83 -14.22 7.85
C LYS A 56 -5.09 -13.70 7.18
N PHE A 57 -4.94 -12.96 6.08
CA PHE A 57 -6.07 -12.43 5.31
C PHE A 57 -6.93 -13.56 4.74
N LYS A 58 -6.30 -14.61 4.20
CA LYS A 58 -6.98 -15.83 3.73
C LYS A 58 -7.83 -16.50 4.81
N GLN A 59 -7.36 -16.53 6.08
CA GLN A 59 -8.15 -17.06 7.19
C GLN A 59 -9.40 -16.22 7.47
N HIS A 60 -9.34 -14.91 7.26
CA HIS A 60 -10.46 -14.00 7.45
C HIS A 60 -11.38 -13.90 6.21
N TYR A 61 -10.82 -14.05 5.01
CA TYR A 61 -11.50 -13.94 3.72
C TYR A 61 -11.22 -15.18 2.89
N SER A 62 -11.93 -16.25 3.18
CA SER A 62 -11.64 -17.60 2.66
C SER A 62 -11.67 -17.75 1.13
N GLN A 63 -12.34 -16.82 0.42
CA GLN A 63 -12.47 -16.84 -1.04
C GLN A 63 -11.30 -16.19 -1.79
N VAL A 64 -10.36 -15.52 -1.11
CA VAL A 64 -9.16 -14.99 -1.78
C VAL A 64 -8.13 -16.09 -2.03
N ALA A 65 -7.20 -15.87 -2.94
CA ALA A 65 -6.11 -16.80 -3.22
C ALA A 65 -5.08 -16.84 -2.07
N ASP A 66 -4.27 -17.88 -1.98
CA ASP A 66 -3.23 -18.00 -0.95
C ASP A 66 -2.11 -16.97 -1.14
N ASP A 67 -1.84 -16.59 -2.40
CA ASP A 67 -0.89 -15.57 -2.81
C ASP A 67 -1.51 -14.17 -2.94
N ASN A 68 -2.59 -13.89 -2.18
CA ASN A 68 -3.28 -12.61 -2.24
C ASN A 68 -2.36 -11.44 -1.88
N ARG A 69 -2.76 -10.24 -2.32
CA ARG A 69 -1.95 -9.01 -2.21
C ARG A 69 -2.25 -8.17 -0.97
N PHE A 70 -3.09 -8.65 -0.05
CA PHE A 70 -3.46 -7.87 1.12
C PHE A 70 -2.36 -7.85 2.18
N VAL A 71 -2.11 -6.65 2.71
CA VAL A 71 -1.22 -6.41 3.85
C VAL A 71 -1.97 -5.61 4.91
N TYR A 72 -1.87 -6.05 6.18
CA TYR A 72 -2.48 -5.32 7.29
C TYR A 72 -1.68 -4.07 7.60
N VAL A 73 -2.40 -2.96 7.85
CA VAL A 73 -1.77 -1.70 8.24
C VAL A 73 -2.28 -1.24 9.60
N SER A 74 -1.36 -0.68 10.38
CA SER A 74 -1.64 -0.05 11.67
C SER A 74 -2.29 1.34 11.49
N PRO A 75 -2.85 1.93 12.57
CA PRO A 75 -3.35 3.31 12.56
C PRO A 75 -2.33 4.36 12.13
N SER A 76 -1.06 4.18 12.49
CA SER A 76 0.01 5.09 12.08
C SER A 76 0.37 4.94 10.60
N GLU A 77 0.41 3.70 10.09
CA GLU A 77 0.70 3.43 8.68
C GLU A 77 -0.42 3.92 7.77
N ILE A 78 -1.69 3.65 8.12
CA ILE A 78 -2.81 4.11 7.29
C ILE A 78 -2.85 5.64 7.22
N LYS A 79 -2.52 6.34 8.31
CA LYS A 79 -2.38 7.80 8.30
C LYS A 79 -1.31 8.26 7.30
N GLN A 80 -0.11 7.67 7.36
CA GLN A 80 0.99 8.00 6.43
C GLN A 80 0.61 7.71 4.97
N ILE A 81 -0.11 6.61 4.72
CA ILE A 81 -0.59 6.27 3.37
C ILE A 81 -1.53 7.34 2.84
N PHE A 82 -2.47 7.83 3.65
CA PHE A 82 -3.37 8.93 3.27
C PHE A 82 -2.68 10.30 3.20
N GLU A 83 -1.52 10.47 3.79
CA GLU A 83 -0.78 11.74 3.74
C GLU A 83 0.20 11.81 2.58
N HIS A 84 0.87 10.72 2.27
CA HIS A 84 2.01 10.73 1.34
C HIS A 84 2.12 9.46 0.49
N GLY A 85 1.26 8.47 0.71
CA GLY A 85 1.38 7.16 0.07
C GLY A 85 0.71 7.09 -1.29
N SER A 86 1.09 6.05 -2.04
CA SER A 86 0.45 5.64 -3.28
C SER A 86 0.06 4.16 -3.19
N GLY A 87 -1.06 3.79 -3.82
CA GLY A 87 -1.57 2.43 -3.86
C GLY A 87 -3.05 2.31 -3.55
N LEU A 88 -3.51 1.10 -3.29
CA LEU A 88 -4.91 0.79 -3.02
C LEU A 88 -5.13 0.50 -1.54
N VAL A 89 -6.11 1.17 -0.94
CA VAL A 89 -6.56 0.97 0.44
C VAL A 89 -7.92 0.27 0.42
N PHE A 90 -8.06 -0.80 1.19
CA PHE A 90 -9.32 -1.49 1.44
C PHE A 90 -9.70 -1.36 2.91
N LEU A 91 -10.78 -0.61 3.19
CA LEU A 91 -11.39 -0.51 4.51
C LEU A 91 -12.57 -1.47 4.57
N GLY A 92 -12.55 -2.38 5.52
CA GLY A 92 -13.57 -3.42 5.66
C GLY A 92 -13.51 -4.10 7.02
N PHE A 93 -14.19 -5.23 7.17
CA PHE A 93 -14.02 -6.16 8.28
C PHE A 93 -14.55 -7.55 7.88
N LYS A 94 -13.99 -8.59 8.49
CA LYS A 94 -14.20 -9.99 8.10
C LYS A 94 -15.64 -10.47 8.23
N GLU A 95 -16.45 -9.90 9.13
CA GLU A 95 -17.85 -10.24 9.34
C GLU A 95 -18.79 -9.57 8.34
N CYS A 96 -18.28 -8.65 7.48
CA CYS A 96 -19.08 -7.98 6.47
C CYS A 96 -19.28 -8.89 5.24
N PRO A 97 -20.50 -9.34 4.92
CA PRO A 97 -20.74 -10.23 3.79
C PRO A 97 -20.38 -9.60 2.43
N TRP A 98 -20.55 -8.30 2.29
CA TRP A 98 -20.16 -7.52 1.11
C TRP A 98 -18.64 -7.46 0.94
N CYS A 99 -17.91 -7.30 2.06
CA CYS A 99 -16.45 -7.32 2.06
C CYS A 99 -15.92 -8.70 1.65
N GLN A 100 -16.55 -9.78 2.15
CA GLN A 100 -16.20 -11.16 1.79
C GLN A 100 -16.31 -11.41 0.29
N LYS A 101 -17.33 -10.84 -0.36
CA LYS A 101 -17.53 -11.00 -1.80
C LYS A 101 -16.64 -10.11 -2.65
N LEU A 102 -16.30 -8.91 -2.17
CA LEU A 102 -15.48 -7.97 -2.92
C LEU A 102 -13.98 -8.29 -2.86
N ALA A 103 -13.48 -8.81 -1.73
CA ALA A 103 -12.06 -9.06 -1.53
C ALA A 103 -11.38 -9.88 -2.66
N PRO A 104 -11.97 -10.99 -3.17
CA PRO A 104 -11.39 -11.72 -4.30
C PRO A 104 -11.26 -10.87 -5.57
N MET A 105 -12.22 -9.99 -5.83
CA MET A 105 -12.20 -9.12 -7.02
C MET A 105 -11.12 -8.04 -6.89
N ILE A 106 -10.89 -7.53 -5.67
CA ILE A 106 -9.79 -6.58 -5.39
C ILE A 106 -8.45 -7.27 -5.66
N ASP A 107 -8.26 -8.50 -5.16
CA ASP A 107 -7.02 -9.26 -5.35
C ASP A 107 -6.75 -9.55 -6.83
N GLU A 108 -7.78 -9.99 -7.56
CA GLU A 108 -7.71 -10.22 -9.01
C GLU A 108 -7.31 -8.96 -9.77
N ALA A 109 -7.96 -7.83 -9.48
CA ALA A 109 -7.64 -6.55 -10.10
C ALA A 109 -6.22 -6.08 -9.76
N ALA A 110 -5.79 -6.24 -8.50
CA ALA A 110 -4.45 -5.88 -8.05
C ALA A 110 -3.37 -6.70 -8.78
N LYS A 111 -3.57 -8.01 -8.90
CA LYS A 111 -2.67 -8.91 -9.64
C LYS A 111 -2.61 -8.55 -11.12
N ALA A 112 -3.76 -8.31 -11.75
CA ALA A 112 -3.85 -7.96 -13.17
C ALA A 112 -3.12 -6.65 -13.49
N GLU A 113 -3.12 -5.70 -12.57
CA GLU A 113 -2.40 -4.43 -12.71
C GLU A 113 -0.95 -4.48 -12.15
N GLY A 114 -0.48 -5.63 -11.68
CA GLY A 114 0.87 -5.77 -11.12
C GLY A 114 1.07 -4.95 -9.85
N LEU A 115 0.02 -4.72 -9.06
CA LEU A 115 0.12 -4.05 -7.77
C LEU A 115 0.64 -5.06 -6.74
N ASP A 116 1.76 -4.76 -6.09
CA ASP A 116 2.42 -5.68 -5.17
C ASP A 116 1.67 -5.85 -3.86
N ARG A 117 0.89 -4.85 -3.44
CA ARG A 117 0.16 -4.87 -2.17
C ARG A 117 -1.12 -4.03 -2.19
N VAL A 118 -2.13 -4.51 -1.46
CA VAL A 118 -3.35 -3.79 -1.12
C VAL A 118 -3.34 -3.54 0.38
N TYR A 119 -3.37 -2.29 0.80
CA TYR A 119 -3.37 -1.92 2.22
C TYR A 119 -4.74 -2.18 2.82
N TYR A 120 -4.81 -3.10 3.77
CA TYR A 120 -6.07 -3.46 4.43
C TYR A 120 -6.10 -2.99 5.88
N MET A 121 -7.23 -2.37 6.25
CA MET A 121 -7.51 -2.06 7.65
C MET A 121 -8.92 -2.52 8.02
N ASP A 122 -9.01 -3.33 9.09
CA ASP A 122 -10.27 -3.61 9.76
C ASP A 122 -10.68 -2.39 10.59
N ILE A 123 -11.76 -1.72 10.15
CA ILE A 123 -12.24 -0.51 10.80
C ILE A 123 -13.45 -0.75 11.73
N ARG A 124 -13.83 -2.01 11.97
CA ARG A 124 -15.04 -2.33 12.74
C ARG A 124 -15.00 -1.72 14.13
N GLN A 125 -13.92 -1.98 14.88
CA GLN A 125 -13.78 -1.50 16.25
C GLN A 125 -13.57 0.02 16.30
N ALA A 126 -12.70 0.55 15.41
CA ALA A 126 -12.45 1.97 15.30
C ALA A 126 -13.74 2.76 15.02
N ARG A 127 -14.58 2.25 14.11
CA ARG A 127 -15.89 2.81 13.79
C ARG A 127 -16.88 2.70 14.94
N ALA A 128 -16.93 1.55 15.63
CA ALA A 128 -17.86 1.35 16.75
C ALA A 128 -17.57 2.31 17.91
N ASN A 129 -16.28 2.56 18.18
CA ASN A 129 -15.85 3.44 19.25
C ASN A 129 -15.73 4.91 18.80
N ASN A 130 -15.90 5.20 17.51
CA ASN A 130 -15.64 6.53 16.92
C ASN A 130 -14.27 7.09 17.37
N ASP A 131 -13.25 6.24 17.35
CA ASP A 131 -11.93 6.58 17.86
C ASP A 131 -11.16 7.55 16.93
N ALA A 132 -10.00 7.99 17.37
CA ALA A 132 -9.17 8.94 16.64
C ALA A 132 -8.77 8.43 15.24
N THR A 133 -8.60 7.11 15.06
CA THR A 133 -8.29 6.52 13.76
C THR A 133 -9.48 6.64 12.81
N TYR A 134 -10.68 6.32 13.27
CA TYR A 134 -11.89 6.45 12.47
C TYR A 134 -12.18 7.91 12.11
N GLN A 135 -12.05 8.82 13.06
CA GLN A 135 -12.24 10.27 12.82
C GLN A 135 -11.24 10.79 11.78
N MET A 136 -9.97 10.39 11.87
CA MET A 136 -8.95 10.73 10.88
C MET A 136 -9.32 10.21 9.49
N LEU A 137 -9.78 8.95 9.37
CA LEU A 137 -10.23 8.39 8.09
C LEU A 137 -11.45 9.14 7.53
N VAL A 138 -12.43 9.49 8.37
CA VAL A 138 -13.58 10.30 7.96
C VAL A 138 -13.12 11.67 7.43
N ASP A 139 -12.18 12.31 8.09
CA ASP A 139 -11.65 13.61 7.63
C ASP A 139 -10.91 13.49 6.29
N LYS A 140 -10.04 12.47 6.13
CA LYS A 140 -9.30 12.21 4.88
C LYS A 140 -10.24 11.88 3.70
N LEU A 141 -11.34 11.20 3.96
CA LEU A 141 -12.36 10.84 2.97
C LEU A 141 -13.46 11.88 2.83
N LYS A 142 -13.36 13.02 3.54
CA LYS A 142 -14.34 14.11 3.51
C LYS A 142 -14.64 14.56 2.08
N GLY A 143 -15.92 14.74 1.77
CA GLY A 143 -16.38 15.05 0.41
C GLY A 143 -16.65 13.83 -0.48
N HIS A 144 -16.20 12.63 -0.05
CA HIS A 144 -16.45 11.37 -0.73
C HIS A 144 -17.36 10.43 0.05
N LEU A 145 -17.76 10.79 1.26
CA LEU A 145 -18.56 9.94 2.14
C LEU A 145 -20.07 10.22 1.98
N ALA A 146 -20.83 9.12 1.95
CA ALA A 146 -22.26 9.21 2.14
C ALA A 146 -22.58 9.55 3.61
N LYS A 147 -23.78 10.09 3.85
CA LYS A 147 -24.29 10.39 5.18
C LYS A 147 -25.08 9.19 5.71
N ASP A 148 -24.98 8.96 7.00
CA ASP A 148 -25.82 7.99 7.69
C ASP A 148 -27.23 8.57 8.01
N GLY A 149 -28.05 7.78 8.71
CA GLY A 149 -29.42 8.20 9.08
C GLY A 149 -29.49 9.41 10.02
N SER A 150 -28.37 9.81 10.65
CA SER A 150 -28.26 11.04 11.45
C SER A 150 -27.78 12.26 10.63
N GLY A 151 -27.48 12.07 9.36
CA GLY A 151 -26.91 13.11 8.50
C GLY A 151 -25.40 13.28 8.64
N SER A 152 -24.72 12.42 9.42
CA SER A 152 -23.28 12.48 9.64
C SER A 152 -22.52 11.71 8.57
N PRO A 153 -21.33 12.20 8.11
CA PRO A 153 -20.47 11.45 7.18
C PRO A 153 -20.08 10.10 7.77
N ARG A 154 -20.21 9.02 6.99
CA ARG A 154 -19.90 7.67 7.44
C ARG A 154 -19.15 6.88 6.39
N ILE A 155 -18.14 6.11 6.84
CA ILE A 155 -17.47 5.13 6.00
C ILE A 155 -18.35 3.88 5.97
N PHE A 156 -19.00 3.66 4.84
CA PHE A 156 -19.67 2.40 4.53
C PHE A 156 -18.66 1.43 3.96
N VAL A 157 -18.76 0.17 4.35
CA VAL A 157 -17.83 -0.88 3.91
C VAL A 157 -18.57 -1.90 3.04
N PRO A 158 -17.88 -2.46 2.06
CA PRO A 158 -16.47 -2.30 1.67
C PRO A 158 -16.18 -0.93 1.05
N ASP A 159 -15.09 -0.27 1.43
CA ASP A 159 -14.59 0.96 0.83
C ASP A 159 -13.22 0.70 0.22
N VAL A 160 -13.06 0.99 -1.05
CA VAL A 160 -11.79 0.85 -1.76
C VAL A 160 -11.36 2.20 -2.30
N THR A 161 -10.25 2.71 -1.79
CA THR A 161 -9.71 4.02 -2.16
C THR A 161 -8.33 3.89 -2.80
N ALA A 162 -8.17 4.45 -3.99
CA ALA A 162 -6.91 4.55 -4.71
C ALA A 162 -6.25 5.89 -4.41
N LEU A 163 -4.97 5.86 -4.03
CA LEU A 163 -4.17 7.01 -3.66
C LEU A 163 -2.95 7.14 -4.56
N HIS A 164 -2.57 8.38 -4.89
CA HIS A 164 -1.31 8.74 -5.50
C HIS A 164 -0.74 9.96 -4.76
N ASP A 165 0.43 9.80 -4.13
CA ASP A 165 1.08 10.83 -3.30
C ASP A 165 0.13 11.47 -2.27
N GLY A 166 -0.63 10.64 -1.57
CA GLY A 166 -1.63 11.04 -0.56
C GLY A 166 -2.93 11.64 -1.12
N LYS A 167 -3.07 11.76 -2.44
CA LYS A 167 -4.29 12.28 -3.08
C LYS A 167 -5.20 11.13 -3.50
N ILE A 168 -6.49 11.26 -3.26
CA ILE A 168 -7.49 10.31 -3.74
C ILE A 168 -7.63 10.47 -5.26
N VAL A 169 -7.25 9.42 -6.01
CA VAL A 169 -7.32 9.38 -7.48
C VAL A 169 -8.45 8.50 -8.00
N GLY A 170 -9.09 7.75 -7.12
CA GLY A 170 -10.25 6.94 -7.44
C GLY A 170 -10.83 6.26 -6.21
N ARG A 171 -12.09 5.91 -6.28
CA ARG A 171 -12.78 5.11 -5.24
C ARG A 171 -13.70 4.11 -5.90
N PHE A 172 -13.90 2.99 -5.22
CA PHE A 172 -14.88 1.98 -5.57
C PHE A 172 -15.69 1.61 -4.34
N LEU A 173 -17.00 1.74 -4.43
CA LEU A 173 -17.98 1.22 -3.49
C LEU A 173 -19.01 0.46 -4.31
N PRO A 174 -19.48 -0.72 -3.85
CA PRO A 174 -20.62 -1.37 -4.50
C PRO A 174 -21.83 -0.42 -4.51
N GLU A 175 -22.34 -0.11 -5.68
CA GLU A 175 -23.58 0.67 -5.81
C GLU A 175 -24.76 -0.28 -5.68
N THR A 176 -25.57 -0.05 -4.66
CA THR A 176 -26.85 -0.73 -4.49
C THR A 176 -27.97 0.22 -4.84
N SER A 177 -28.75 -0.13 -5.86
CA SER A 177 -29.94 0.61 -6.26
C SER A 177 -31.16 0.26 -5.39
N ILE A 178 -32.28 0.94 -5.65
CA ILE A 178 -33.57 0.60 -5.01
C ILE A 178 -34.00 -0.82 -5.40
N ASP A 179 -33.70 -1.25 -6.63
CA ASP A 179 -34.02 -2.57 -7.15
C ASP A 179 -33.18 -3.68 -6.51
N ASP A 180 -32.05 -3.34 -5.88
CA ASP A 180 -31.20 -4.28 -5.16
C ASP A 180 -31.62 -4.46 -3.68
N LYS A 181 -32.69 -3.80 -3.24
CA LYS A 181 -33.19 -3.94 -1.87
C LYS A 181 -33.60 -5.39 -1.60
N GLY A 182 -33.00 -5.95 -0.55
CA GLY A 182 -33.26 -7.32 -0.12
C GLY A 182 -32.38 -8.35 -0.78
N LEU A 183 -31.55 -8.03 -1.78
CA LEU A 183 -30.59 -8.95 -2.34
C LEU A 183 -29.47 -9.24 -1.32
N THR A 184 -29.16 -10.50 -1.18
CA THR A 184 -27.92 -10.89 -0.49
C THR A 184 -26.70 -10.53 -1.36
N PRO A 185 -25.51 -10.35 -0.78
CA PRO A 185 -24.31 -10.15 -1.57
C PRO A 185 -24.03 -11.23 -2.61
N GLY A 186 -24.51 -12.46 -2.36
CA GLY A 186 -24.40 -13.57 -3.31
C GLY A 186 -25.26 -13.37 -4.55
N GLU A 187 -26.46 -12.90 -4.39
CA GLU A 187 -27.40 -12.59 -5.47
C GLU A 187 -27.02 -11.31 -6.23
N TYR A 188 -26.53 -10.30 -5.52
CA TYR A 188 -26.07 -9.05 -6.13
C TYR A 188 -24.88 -9.25 -7.07
N TRP A 189 -23.87 -10.02 -6.66
CA TRP A 189 -22.64 -10.21 -7.41
C TRP A 189 -22.80 -11.26 -8.53
N THR A 190 -23.60 -10.94 -9.55
CA THR A 190 -23.68 -11.71 -10.80
C THR A 190 -22.32 -11.73 -11.51
N ALA A 191 -22.14 -12.62 -12.48
CA ALA A 191 -20.92 -12.69 -13.29
C ALA A 191 -20.62 -11.35 -13.99
N GLU A 192 -21.66 -10.67 -14.50
CA GLU A 192 -21.55 -9.38 -15.17
C GLU A 192 -21.09 -8.28 -14.19
N ARG A 193 -21.75 -8.15 -13.04
CA ARG A 193 -21.39 -7.16 -12.00
C ARG A 193 -19.98 -7.38 -11.45
N ARG A 194 -19.56 -8.65 -11.34
CA ARG A 194 -18.18 -8.97 -10.93
C ARG A 194 -17.16 -8.51 -11.98
N ALA A 195 -17.42 -8.79 -13.27
CA ALA A 195 -16.53 -8.37 -14.36
C ALA A 195 -16.42 -6.83 -14.42
N ASP A 196 -17.54 -6.13 -14.26
CA ASP A 196 -17.55 -4.67 -14.25
C ASP A 196 -16.82 -4.09 -13.03
N ALA A 197 -17.03 -4.66 -11.84
CA ALA A 197 -16.30 -4.26 -10.62
C ALA A 197 -14.78 -4.45 -10.79
N ILE A 198 -14.34 -5.59 -11.33
CA ILE A 198 -12.92 -5.83 -11.61
C ILE A 198 -12.38 -4.80 -12.60
N LYS A 199 -13.11 -4.49 -13.66
CA LYS A 199 -12.74 -3.45 -14.63
C LYS A 199 -12.60 -2.08 -13.98
N GLN A 200 -13.55 -1.67 -13.14
CA GLN A 200 -13.50 -0.39 -12.40
C GLN A 200 -12.33 -0.36 -11.41
N LEU A 201 -12.11 -1.44 -10.66
CA LEU A 201 -10.99 -1.57 -9.73
C LEU A 201 -9.64 -1.44 -10.46
N ARG A 202 -9.47 -2.11 -11.59
CA ARG A 202 -8.27 -1.98 -12.42
C ARG A 202 -8.06 -0.54 -12.89
N ALA A 203 -9.11 0.14 -13.32
CA ALA A 203 -9.04 1.53 -13.79
C ALA A 203 -8.60 2.51 -12.68
N ILE A 204 -9.00 2.30 -11.42
CA ILE A 204 -8.54 3.15 -10.31
C ILE A 204 -7.13 2.76 -9.85
N ILE A 205 -6.76 1.47 -9.88
CA ILE A 205 -5.39 1.00 -9.55
C ILE A 205 -4.37 1.60 -10.53
N ALA A 206 -4.68 1.64 -11.82
CA ALA A 206 -3.78 2.24 -12.82
C ALA A 206 -3.42 3.72 -12.53
N LYS A 207 -4.24 4.43 -11.77
CA LYS A 207 -4.01 5.83 -11.38
C LYS A 207 -3.13 5.99 -10.13
N THR A 208 -2.73 4.91 -9.49
CA THR A 208 -1.89 4.96 -8.27
C THR A 208 -0.40 5.07 -8.56
N ARG A 209 -0.01 5.13 -9.83
CA ARG A 209 1.38 5.19 -10.32
C ARG A 209 1.71 6.56 -10.87
#